data_f343a466233c0f8941fc8a758285c20b
#
_entry.id   f343a466233c0f8941fc8a758285c20b
#
_cell.length_a   1.000
_cell.length_b   1.000
_cell.length_c   1.000
_cell.angle_alpha   90.00
_cell.angle_beta   90.00
_cell.angle_gamma   90.00
#
_symmetry.space_group_name_H-M   'P 1'
#
loop_
_entity.id
_entity.type
_entity.pdbx_description
1 polymer ?
#
loop_
_entity_poly.entity_id
_entity_poly.type
_entity_poly.pdbx_seq_one_letter_code
_entity_poly.pdbx_strand_id
1 'polypeptide(L)'
;MIRYPRNLSGYGATAPNAKWPNNSRVAGQVVVNYEEGGENCTLHGDAASEAFLSEIVGASAWPDQRHWNMESVYEYGARAGFWRLHRLFTELEIPVTVFGVATALARSPEQTRAMQDAGWEIASHG
;
A
#
# COMPACT_ATOMS: atom_id res chain seq x y z
N MET A 1 40.83 1.15 17.23
CA MET A 1 39.48 0.76 17.71
C MET A 1 38.46 1.22 16.68
N ILE A 2 37.75 0.29 16.05
CA ILE A 2 36.69 0.64 15.06
C ILE A 2 35.52 1.21 15.84
N ARG A 3 35.20 2.49 15.61
CA ARG A 3 34.06 3.13 16.25
C ARG A 3 32.77 2.68 15.52
N TYR A 4 31.87 2.05 16.25
CA TYR A 4 30.58 1.67 15.70
C TYR A 4 29.77 2.93 15.31
N PRO A 5 29.27 3.03 14.07
CA PRO A 5 28.75 4.30 13.53
C PRO A 5 27.36 4.68 14.04
N ARG A 6 26.67 3.78 14.75
CA ARG A 6 25.32 4.02 15.31
C ARG A 6 25.39 4.17 16.82
N ASN A 7 24.55 5.06 17.36
CA ASN A 7 24.32 5.12 18.81
C ASN A 7 23.32 4.02 19.21
N LEU A 8 23.77 3.01 19.92
CA LEU A 8 22.93 1.90 20.43
C LEU A 8 22.59 2.03 21.92
N SER A 9 23.02 3.11 22.57
CA SER A 9 22.74 3.29 24.01
C SER A 9 21.27 3.64 24.30
N GLY A 10 20.53 4.05 23.27
CA GLY A 10 19.11 4.39 23.38
C GLY A 10 18.87 5.59 24.32
N TYR A 11 17.69 5.67 24.88
CA TYR A 11 17.23 6.78 25.72
C TYR A 11 17.25 6.45 27.23
N GLY A 12 17.77 5.29 27.63
CA GLY A 12 17.79 4.84 29.01
C GLY A 12 16.41 4.50 29.56
N ALA A 13 16.25 4.62 30.85
CA ALA A 13 14.99 4.32 31.54
C ALA A 13 13.89 5.39 31.33
N THR A 14 14.28 6.58 30.89
CA THR A 14 13.33 7.69 30.67
C THR A 14 13.19 7.96 29.19
N ALA A 15 12.04 7.57 28.64
CA ALA A 15 11.73 7.84 27.24
C ALA A 15 11.54 9.35 26.99
N PRO A 16 12.02 9.88 25.85
CA PRO A 16 11.78 11.27 25.49
C PRO A 16 10.29 11.53 25.29
N ASN A 17 9.83 12.68 25.74
CA ASN A 17 8.47 13.13 25.45
C ASN A 17 8.45 13.77 24.05
N ALA A 18 7.76 13.13 23.11
CA ALA A 18 7.63 13.61 21.73
C ALA A 18 6.79 14.88 21.58
N LYS A 19 6.07 15.28 22.63
CA LYS A 19 5.20 16.47 22.64
C LYS A 19 4.24 16.52 21.44
N TRP A 20 3.58 15.40 21.18
CA TRP A 20 2.58 15.32 20.13
C TRP A 20 1.50 16.41 20.26
N PRO A 21 0.93 16.91 19.15
CA PRO A 21 -0.18 17.86 19.20
C PRO A 21 -1.31 17.39 20.10
N ASN A 22 -2.02 18.35 20.71
CA ASN A 22 -3.15 18.11 21.63
C ASN A 22 -2.82 17.23 22.85
N ASN A 23 -1.56 17.20 23.29
CA ASN A 23 -1.09 16.34 24.38
C ASN A 23 -1.34 14.85 24.13
N SER A 24 -1.41 14.44 22.89
CA SER A 24 -1.61 13.05 22.50
C SER A 24 -0.44 12.18 22.97
N ARG A 25 -0.76 10.97 23.42
CA ARG A 25 0.23 9.99 23.90
C ARG A 25 0.78 9.13 22.77
N VAL A 26 0.03 9.03 21.68
CA VAL A 26 0.34 8.21 20.50
C VAL A 26 0.00 9.01 19.25
N ALA A 27 0.84 8.92 18.24
CA ALA A 27 0.53 9.31 16.87
C ALA A 27 0.36 8.04 16.04
N GLY A 28 -0.77 7.92 15.34
CA GLY A 28 -1.06 6.83 14.43
C GLY A 28 -1.20 7.36 13.00
N GLN A 29 -0.69 6.60 12.04
CA GLN A 29 -0.92 6.85 10.63
C GLN A 29 -1.51 5.59 10.00
N VAL A 30 -2.63 5.74 9.30
CA VAL A 30 -3.21 4.66 8.50
C VAL A 30 -2.72 4.81 7.07
N VAL A 31 -2.10 3.76 6.56
CA VAL A 31 -1.61 3.71 5.18
C VAL A 31 -2.32 2.58 4.45
N VAL A 32 -2.78 2.86 3.23
CA VAL A 32 -3.33 1.86 2.30
C VAL A 32 -2.38 1.77 1.11
N ASN A 33 -1.79 0.60 0.89
CA ASN A 33 -1.11 0.31 -0.36
C ASN A 33 -2.18 0.03 -1.42
N TYR A 34 -2.12 0.78 -2.53
CA TYR A 34 -3.05 0.66 -3.64
C TYR A 34 -2.29 0.22 -4.89
N GLU A 35 -2.29 -1.06 -5.14
CA GLU A 35 -1.40 -1.71 -6.10
C GLU A 35 -2.15 -2.52 -7.17
N GLU A 36 -3.39 -2.94 -6.91
CA GLU A 36 -4.19 -3.74 -7.83
C GLU A 36 -4.40 -3.02 -9.17
N GLY A 37 -3.90 -3.62 -10.23
CA GLY A 37 -3.81 -3.03 -11.57
C GLY A 37 -2.44 -2.43 -11.89
N GLY A 38 -1.49 -2.44 -10.93
CA GLY A 38 -0.10 -2.06 -11.14
C GLY A 38 0.84 -3.24 -11.39
N GLU A 39 0.36 -4.46 -11.19
CA GLU A 39 1.11 -5.70 -11.43
C GLU A 39 1.53 -5.86 -12.88
N ASN A 40 2.66 -6.55 -13.11
CA ASN A 40 3.03 -6.96 -14.45
C ASN A 40 2.09 -8.09 -14.92
N CYS A 41 1.43 -7.87 -16.05
CA CYS A 41 0.48 -8.80 -16.62
C CYS A 41 0.46 -8.67 -18.14
N THR A 42 0.40 -9.79 -18.84
CA THR A 42 0.31 -9.79 -20.30
C THR A 42 -0.94 -9.06 -20.83
N LEU A 43 -2.01 -8.96 -20.03
CA LEU A 43 -3.17 -8.12 -20.36
C LEU A 43 -2.86 -6.63 -20.38
N HIS A 44 -1.80 -6.21 -19.70
CA HIS A 44 -1.33 -4.84 -19.65
C HIS A 44 -0.30 -4.52 -20.74
N GLY A 45 0.08 -5.52 -21.54
CA GLY A 45 1.12 -5.42 -22.56
C GLY A 45 2.52 -5.79 -22.07
N ASP A 46 2.65 -6.29 -20.86
CA ASP A 46 3.93 -6.73 -20.31
C ASP A 46 4.35 -8.07 -20.93
N ALA A 47 5.66 -8.31 -21.01
CA ALA A 47 6.22 -9.53 -21.59
C ALA A 47 5.94 -10.80 -20.77
N ALA A 48 5.60 -10.62 -19.49
CA ALA A 48 5.30 -11.74 -18.59
C ALA A 48 4.27 -11.31 -17.55
N SER A 49 3.52 -12.27 -17.04
CA SER A 49 2.68 -12.08 -15.85
C SER A 49 3.47 -12.43 -14.60
N GLU A 50 3.48 -11.54 -13.63
CA GLU A 50 4.20 -11.79 -12.38
C GLU A 50 3.55 -12.91 -11.56
N ALA A 51 4.37 -13.58 -10.75
CA ALA A 51 3.93 -14.66 -9.87
C ALA A 51 4.47 -14.49 -8.44
N PHE A 52 5.11 -13.37 -8.17
CA PHE A 52 5.85 -13.14 -6.92
C PHE A 52 4.98 -13.23 -5.65
N LEU A 53 3.75 -12.75 -5.72
CA LEU A 53 2.79 -12.77 -4.62
C LEU A 53 1.76 -13.91 -4.72
N SER A 54 2.02 -14.92 -5.57
CA SER A 54 1.22 -16.14 -5.60
C SER A 54 1.46 -16.99 -4.35
N GLU A 55 0.74 -18.11 -4.21
CA GLU A 55 0.96 -19.07 -3.10
C GLU A 55 2.35 -19.70 -3.12
N ILE A 56 3.07 -19.61 -4.25
CA ILE A 56 4.43 -20.12 -4.39
C ILE A 56 5.40 -18.96 -4.17
N VAL A 57 5.96 -18.86 -2.99
CA VAL A 57 6.92 -17.82 -2.64
C VAL A 57 8.12 -17.87 -3.58
N GLY A 58 8.43 -16.72 -4.21
CA GLY A 58 9.55 -16.61 -5.14
C GLY A 58 9.34 -17.29 -6.49
N ALA A 59 8.09 -17.58 -6.86
CA ALA A 59 7.77 -18.12 -8.19
C ALA A 59 8.25 -17.17 -9.29
N SER A 60 8.78 -17.75 -10.37
CA SER A 60 9.19 -16.99 -11.55
C SER A 60 7.98 -16.48 -12.31
N ALA A 61 8.12 -15.30 -12.93
CA ALA A 61 7.11 -14.76 -13.82
C ALA A 61 6.80 -15.72 -15.00
N TRP A 62 5.60 -15.65 -15.51
CA TRP A 62 5.11 -16.48 -16.61
C TRP A 62 5.23 -15.71 -17.94
N PRO A 63 6.21 -16.01 -18.80
CA PRO A 63 6.38 -15.32 -20.07
C PRO A 63 5.22 -15.60 -21.02
N ASP A 64 4.82 -14.59 -21.76
CA ASP A 64 3.85 -14.65 -22.87
C ASP A 64 2.49 -15.28 -22.53
N GLN A 65 2.16 -15.38 -21.24
CA GLN A 65 0.89 -15.99 -20.81
C GLN A 65 0.32 -15.34 -19.56
N ARG A 66 -0.99 -15.46 -19.40
CA ARG A 66 -1.71 -14.99 -18.22
C ARG A 66 -1.46 -15.91 -17.02
N HIS A 67 -1.44 -15.31 -15.83
CA HIS A 67 -1.39 -16.04 -14.56
C HIS A 67 -2.73 -15.89 -13.84
N TRP A 68 -3.69 -16.73 -14.17
CA TRP A 68 -5.07 -16.64 -13.68
C TRP A 68 -5.19 -16.57 -12.15
N ASN A 69 -4.33 -17.29 -11.46
CA ASN A 69 -4.32 -17.29 -10.01
C ASN A 69 -3.90 -15.91 -9.45
N MET A 70 -2.83 -15.33 -9.98
CA MET A 70 -2.42 -13.97 -9.60
C MET A 70 -3.52 -12.95 -9.89
N GLU A 71 -4.10 -12.99 -11.08
CA GLU A 71 -5.21 -12.10 -11.42
C GLU A 71 -6.36 -12.25 -10.42
N SER A 72 -6.70 -13.47 -9.99
CA SER A 72 -7.78 -13.70 -9.03
C SER A 72 -7.47 -13.15 -7.64
N VAL A 73 -6.20 -13.12 -7.23
CA VAL A 73 -5.78 -12.52 -5.95
C VAL A 73 -6.03 -11.01 -5.97
N TYR A 74 -5.68 -10.33 -7.05
CA TYR A 74 -5.89 -8.89 -7.20
C TYR A 74 -7.37 -8.51 -7.38
N GLU A 75 -8.22 -9.38 -7.96
CA GLU A 75 -9.64 -9.11 -8.21
C GLU A 75 -10.43 -8.73 -6.95
N TYR A 76 -10.14 -9.36 -5.81
CA TYR A 76 -10.83 -9.01 -4.58
C TYR A 76 -10.49 -7.59 -4.10
N GLY A 77 -9.23 -7.23 -4.08
CA GLY A 77 -8.77 -5.88 -3.72
C GLY A 77 -9.38 -4.82 -4.62
N ALA A 78 -9.26 -5.04 -5.93
CA ALA A 78 -9.77 -4.12 -6.95
C ALA A 78 -11.30 -3.95 -6.91
N ARG A 79 -12.07 -5.03 -6.65
CA ARG A 79 -13.54 -4.98 -6.75
C ARG A 79 -14.26 -4.73 -5.44
N ALA A 80 -13.77 -5.27 -4.34
CA ALA A 80 -14.46 -5.25 -3.06
C ALA A 80 -13.62 -4.70 -1.90
N GLY A 81 -12.34 -5.05 -1.85
CA GLY A 81 -11.45 -4.71 -0.74
C GLY A 81 -11.31 -3.22 -0.55
N PHE A 82 -11.03 -2.49 -1.63
CA PHE A 82 -10.95 -1.04 -1.61
C PHE A 82 -12.22 -0.41 -1.02
N TRP A 83 -13.39 -0.76 -1.52
CA TRP A 83 -14.65 -0.17 -1.08
C TRP A 83 -15.00 -0.48 0.37
N ARG A 84 -14.56 -1.65 0.88
CA ARG A 84 -14.70 -1.98 2.30
C ARG A 84 -13.85 -1.08 3.18
N LEU A 85 -12.58 -0.87 2.80
CA LEU A 85 -11.67 0.04 3.53
C LEU A 85 -12.15 1.48 3.42
N HIS A 86 -12.56 1.92 2.23
CA HIS A 86 -13.08 3.26 2.00
C HIS A 86 -14.26 3.57 2.92
N ARG A 87 -15.26 2.69 2.97
CA ARG A 87 -16.41 2.89 3.89
C ARG A 87 -15.98 2.93 5.34
N LEU A 88 -15.16 1.97 5.76
CA LEU A 88 -14.70 1.88 7.15
C LEU A 88 -13.99 3.17 7.60
N PHE A 89 -13.03 3.64 6.84
CA PHE A 89 -12.24 4.80 7.23
C PHE A 89 -13.03 6.10 7.10
N THR A 90 -13.94 6.20 6.14
CA THR A 90 -14.84 7.35 6.01
C THR A 90 -15.84 7.41 7.17
N GLU A 91 -16.47 6.29 7.52
CA GLU A 91 -17.40 6.20 8.65
C GLU A 91 -16.74 6.52 10.00
N LEU A 92 -15.47 6.16 10.15
CA LEU A 92 -14.69 6.42 11.37
C LEU A 92 -13.96 7.77 11.34
N GLU A 93 -14.09 8.55 10.27
CA GLU A 93 -13.40 9.83 10.07
C GLU A 93 -11.87 9.72 10.26
N ILE A 94 -11.28 8.59 9.82
CA ILE A 94 -9.85 8.33 9.94
C ILE A 94 -9.12 8.90 8.72
N PRO A 95 -8.15 9.81 8.93
CA PRO A 95 -7.28 10.26 7.84
C PRO A 95 -6.43 9.10 7.28
N VAL A 96 -6.37 9.01 5.95
CA VAL A 96 -5.64 7.93 5.26
C VAL A 96 -4.60 8.52 4.32
N THR A 97 -3.42 7.93 4.31
CA THR A 97 -2.43 8.12 3.24
C THR A 97 -2.47 6.89 2.33
N VAL A 98 -2.65 7.09 1.04
CA VAL A 98 -2.61 6.02 0.04
C VAL A 98 -1.24 6.02 -0.62
N PHE A 99 -0.52 4.91 -0.56
CA PHE A 99 0.63 4.67 -1.42
C PHE A 99 0.12 4.01 -2.70
N GLY A 100 -0.03 4.83 -3.75
CA GLY A 100 -0.67 4.40 -4.98
C GLY A 100 0.32 4.19 -6.12
N VAL A 101 0.28 2.97 -6.71
CA VAL A 101 0.96 2.70 -7.98
C VAL A 101 0.24 3.50 -9.08
N ALA A 102 0.97 4.33 -9.81
CA ALA A 102 0.38 5.26 -10.76
C ALA A 102 -0.50 4.59 -11.84
N THR A 103 -0.07 3.42 -12.33
CA THR A 103 -0.83 2.64 -13.30
C THR A 103 -2.12 2.05 -12.71
N ALA A 104 -2.10 1.62 -11.45
CA ALA A 104 -3.29 1.16 -10.73
C ALA A 104 -4.32 2.29 -10.58
N LEU A 105 -3.88 3.47 -10.14
CA LEU A 105 -4.73 4.66 -10.02
C LEU A 105 -5.35 5.06 -11.37
N ALA A 106 -4.55 5.05 -12.45
CA ALA A 106 -5.01 5.39 -13.79
C ALA A 106 -6.05 4.40 -14.34
N ARG A 107 -5.94 3.11 -13.98
CA ARG A 107 -6.87 2.06 -14.40
C ARG A 107 -8.19 2.05 -13.62
N SER A 108 -8.22 2.70 -12.45
CA SER A 108 -9.38 2.75 -11.56
C SER A 108 -9.79 4.19 -11.22
N PRO A 109 -10.25 4.98 -12.21
CA PRO A 109 -10.53 6.41 -12.01
C PRO A 109 -11.67 6.65 -11.00
N GLU A 110 -12.62 5.75 -10.87
CA GLU A 110 -13.70 5.85 -9.90
C GLU A 110 -13.19 5.77 -8.46
N GLN A 111 -12.32 4.79 -8.18
CA GLN A 111 -11.71 4.64 -6.86
C GLN A 111 -10.75 5.78 -6.54
N THR A 112 -9.97 6.23 -7.53
CA THR A 112 -9.10 7.39 -7.40
C THR A 112 -9.88 8.65 -7.03
N ARG A 113 -11.03 8.87 -7.66
CA ARG A 113 -11.92 9.98 -7.31
C ARG A 113 -12.49 9.84 -5.91
N ALA A 114 -12.91 8.65 -5.51
CA ALA A 114 -13.43 8.41 -4.17
C ALA A 114 -12.38 8.71 -3.08
N MET A 115 -11.11 8.40 -3.31
CA MET A 115 -10.02 8.78 -2.40
C MET A 115 -9.91 10.31 -2.28
N GLN A 116 -9.95 11.03 -3.42
CA GLN A 116 -9.88 12.49 -3.44
C GLN A 116 -11.09 13.13 -2.74
N ASP A 117 -12.29 12.65 -3.02
CA ASP A 117 -13.53 13.14 -2.41
C ASP A 117 -13.56 12.91 -0.89
N ALA A 118 -12.94 11.83 -0.42
CA ALA A 118 -12.74 11.55 1.00
C ALA A 118 -11.60 12.36 1.65
N GLY A 119 -10.88 13.18 0.89
CA GLY A 119 -9.76 13.98 1.39
C GLY A 119 -8.52 13.16 1.75
N TRP A 120 -8.38 11.96 1.20
CA TRP A 120 -7.22 11.12 1.45
C TRP A 120 -5.97 11.67 0.76
N GLU A 121 -4.83 11.58 1.44
CA GLU A 121 -3.53 11.89 0.84
C GLU A 121 -3.13 10.78 -0.13
N ILE A 122 -2.73 11.14 -1.35
CA ILE A 122 -2.23 10.18 -2.34
C ILE A 122 -0.74 10.44 -2.54
N ALA A 123 0.07 9.47 -2.15
CA ALA A 123 1.52 9.44 -2.32
C ALA A 123 1.91 8.39 -3.36
N SER A 124 3.08 8.55 -3.96
CA SER A 124 3.61 7.61 -4.95
C SER A 124 4.06 6.31 -4.29
N HIS A 125 3.80 5.19 -4.95
CA HIS A 125 4.31 3.88 -4.59
C HIS A 125 5.11 3.31 -5.76
N GLY A 126 6.40 3.60 -5.78
CA GLY A 126 7.38 3.01 -6.70
C GLY A 126 7.25 3.37 -8.16
#